data_001773b50ad2d73f2940c96bef2c4da5
#
_entry.id   001773b50ad2d73f2940c96bef2c4da5
#
_cell.length_a   1.000
_cell.length_b   1.000
_cell.length_c   1.000
_cell.angle_alpha   90.00
_cell.angle_beta   90.00
_cell.angle_gamma   90.00
#
_symmetry.space_group_name_H-M   'P 1'
#
loop_
_entity.id
_entity.type
_entity.pdbx_description
1 polymer ?
#
loop_
_entity_poly.entity_id
_entity_poly.type
_entity_poly.pdbx_seq_one_letter_code
_entity_poly.pdbx_strand_id
1 'polypeptide(L)'
;IASTLNFPIKFFYEDTSFGGESTVYFRSLLTTNKRYRSEQIVKMDFISHVYSLLQDYISIPKFVPISLTMDYSPESAAMALREAWGLGYGPIDNLISVVEQHGILVTSLSTNTDDVDAFSRYVEVNGTSTYLIAYSNNKTSAARIHFDIAHELGHICLHEWSEDIESLSKEEFKQREHEANDFAAAFL
;
A
#
# COMPACT_ATOMS: atom_id res chain seq x y z
N ILE A 1 27.80 17.56 -0.35
CA ILE A 1 26.64 16.65 -0.51
C ILE A 1 25.69 16.81 0.68
N ALA A 2 26.11 16.52 1.92
CA ALA A 2 25.24 16.61 3.11
C ALA A 2 24.56 17.99 3.26
N SER A 3 25.30 19.07 3.18
CA SER A 3 24.76 20.44 3.26
C SER A 3 23.86 20.80 2.07
N THR A 4 24.17 20.29 0.88
CA THR A 4 23.37 20.53 -0.33
C THR A 4 22.02 19.82 -0.28
N LEU A 5 22.01 18.62 0.33
CA LEU A 5 20.81 17.79 0.49
C LEU A 5 20.08 18.05 1.81
N ASN A 6 20.63 18.90 2.67
CA ASN A 6 20.11 19.18 4.02
C ASN A 6 19.93 17.94 4.90
N PHE A 7 20.89 17.00 4.81
CA PHE A 7 20.93 15.79 5.61
C PHE A 7 22.11 15.81 6.60
N PRO A 8 21.97 15.21 7.80
CA PRO A 8 23.09 15.05 8.73
C PRO A 8 24.25 14.28 8.08
N ILE A 9 25.48 14.70 8.32
CA ILE A 9 26.68 14.01 7.77
C ILE A 9 26.70 12.53 8.16
N LYS A 10 26.30 12.18 9.38
CA LYS A 10 26.23 10.81 9.89
C LYS A 10 25.37 9.89 9.03
N PHE A 11 24.30 10.39 8.45
CA PHE A 11 23.43 9.65 7.55
C PHE A 11 24.19 8.97 6.38
N PHE A 12 25.29 9.58 5.90
CA PHE A 12 26.07 9.07 4.78
C PHE A 12 27.16 8.08 5.20
N TYR A 13 27.30 7.81 6.49
CA TYR A 13 28.29 6.88 7.04
C TYR A 13 27.67 5.65 7.69
N GLU A 14 26.34 5.61 7.80
CA GLU A 14 25.63 4.46 8.33
C GLU A 14 25.46 3.42 7.23
N ASP A 15 25.88 2.20 7.50
CA ASP A 15 25.63 1.01 6.66
C ASP A 15 24.15 0.60 6.81
N THR A 16 23.25 1.42 6.33
CA THR A 16 21.84 1.09 6.24
C THR A 16 21.56 0.51 4.87
N SER A 17 21.40 -0.79 4.79
CA SER A 17 20.77 -1.42 3.64
C SER A 17 19.29 -1.05 3.64
N PHE A 18 18.96 0.10 3.06
CA PHE A 18 17.58 0.40 2.71
C PHE A 18 17.19 -0.53 1.56
N GLY A 19 16.22 -1.39 1.78
CA GLY A 19 15.63 -2.19 0.73
C GLY A 19 16.03 -3.66 0.76
N GLY A 20 15.19 -4.49 1.37
CA GLY A 20 15.02 -5.86 0.93
C GLY A 20 14.41 -5.88 -0.47
N GLU A 21 14.62 -6.94 -1.24
CA GLU A 21 13.88 -7.19 -2.46
C GLU A 21 12.39 -7.28 -2.10
N SER A 22 11.63 -6.26 -2.40
CA SER A 22 10.21 -6.23 -2.15
C SER A 22 9.48 -5.86 -3.42
N THR A 23 8.47 -6.63 -3.75
CA THR A 23 7.59 -6.36 -4.88
C THR A 23 6.77 -5.13 -4.55
N VAL A 24 6.79 -4.18 -5.44
CA VAL A 24 6.03 -2.94 -5.31
C VAL A 24 4.91 -2.93 -6.34
N TYR A 25 3.68 -2.84 -5.89
CA TYR A 25 2.52 -2.73 -6.77
C TYR A 25 2.31 -1.25 -7.11
N PHE A 26 2.76 -0.85 -8.30
CA PHE A 26 2.72 0.54 -8.72
C PHE A 26 1.91 0.72 -10.00
N ARG A 27 0.61 0.85 -9.91
CA ARG A 27 -0.14 1.23 -11.10
C ARG A 27 0.07 2.68 -11.49
N SER A 28 -0.24 3.57 -10.59
CA SER A 28 -0.13 5.01 -10.83
C SER A 28 1.29 5.43 -11.18
N LEU A 29 2.30 4.64 -10.75
CA LEU A 29 3.69 4.89 -11.04
C LEU A 29 4.20 4.29 -12.35
N LEU A 30 3.52 3.30 -12.95
CA LEU A 30 3.91 2.79 -14.29
C LEU A 30 3.69 3.83 -15.40
N THR A 31 2.67 4.67 -15.26
CA THR A 31 2.37 5.77 -16.18
C THR A 31 3.12 7.06 -15.83
N THR A 32 3.73 7.12 -14.64
CA THR A 32 4.42 8.30 -14.11
C THR A 32 5.88 8.32 -14.55
N ASN A 33 6.46 9.51 -14.64
CA ASN A 33 7.88 9.69 -14.96
C ASN A 33 8.78 8.89 -13.99
N LYS A 34 9.78 8.18 -14.53
CA LYS A 34 10.74 7.34 -13.79
C LYS A 34 11.33 8.04 -12.56
N ARG A 35 11.57 9.34 -12.62
CA ARG A 35 12.10 10.13 -11.50
C ARG A 35 11.14 10.14 -10.32
N TYR A 36 9.85 10.41 -10.57
CA TYR A 36 8.82 10.43 -9.51
C TYR A 36 8.60 9.04 -8.92
N ARG A 37 8.62 8.00 -9.77
CA ARG A 37 8.56 6.61 -9.32
C ARG A 37 9.70 6.28 -8.35
N SER A 38 10.93 6.60 -8.70
CA SER A 38 12.10 6.38 -7.85
C SER A 38 12.01 7.17 -6.54
N GLU A 39 11.50 8.39 -6.56
CA GLU A 39 11.27 9.19 -5.36
C GLU A 39 10.30 8.49 -4.39
N GLN A 40 9.18 7.96 -4.88
CA GLN A 40 8.20 7.29 -4.04
C GLN A 40 8.75 5.97 -3.47
N ILE A 41 9.53 5.21 -4.25
CA ILE A 41 10.20 3.99 -3.76
C ILE A 41 11.10 4.32 -2.57
N VAL A 42 11.95 5.33 -2.69
CA VAL A 42 12.85 5.75 -1.61
C VAL A 42 12.06 6.20 -0.37
N LYS A 43 10.95 6.92 -0.55
CA LYS A 43 10.07 7.29 0.58
C LYS A 43 9.52 6.07 1.30
N MET A 44 9.07 5.05 0.54
CA MET A 44 8.58 3.79 1.12
C MET A 44 9.69 3.03 1.86
N ASP A 45 10.91 3.03 1.35
CA ASP A 45 12.05 2.43 2.05
C ASP A 45 12.30 3.11 3.41
N PHE A 46 12.26 4.44 3.45
CA PHE A 46 12.36 5.18 4.71
C PHE A 46 11.24 4.83 5.70
N ILE A 47 10.01 4.72 5.22
CA ILE A 47 8.86 4.35 6.07
C ILE A 47 9.02 2.94 6.60
N SER A 48 9.45 1.99 5.76
CA SER A 48 9.73 0.61 6.18
C SER A 48 10.82 0.56 7.26
N HIS A 49 11.84 1.41 7.15
CA HIS A 49 12.88 1.53 8.18
C HIS A 49 12.33 2.12 9.49
N VAL A 50 11.53 3.18 9.42
CA VAL A 50 10.86 3.73 10.62
C VAL A 50 9.96 2.67 11.27
N TYR A 51 9.23 1.90 10.46
CA TYR A 51 8.42 0.79 10.92
C TYR A 51 9.25 -0.27 11.65
N SER A 52 10.45 -0.62 11.12
CA SER A 52 11.34 -1.58 11.77
C SER A 52 11.76 -1.13 13.17
N LEU A 53 12.03 0.16 13.33
CA LEU A 53 12.39 0.73 14.63
C LEU A 53 11.19 0.76 15.60
N LEU A 54 9.98 1.01 15.09
CA LEU A 54 8.78 1.05 15.94
C LEU A 54 8.41 -0.32 16.48
N GLN A 55 8.71 -1.41 15.76
CA GLN A 55 8.45 -2.78 16.23
C GLN A 55 9.16 -3.14 17.54
N ASP A 56 10.25 -2.47 17.85
CA ASP A 56 10.97 -2.66 19.13
C ASP A 56 10.19 -2.07 20.33
N TYR A 57 9.26 -1.16 20.10
CA TYR A 57 8.55 -0.41 21.14
C TYR A 57 7.05 -0.67 21.19
N ILE A 58 6.44 -1.06 20.08
CA ILE A 58 5.01 -1.29 19.97
C ILE A 58 4.70 -2.63 19.31
N SER A 59 3.64 -3.27 19.79
CA SER A 59 3.12 -4.50 19.16
C SER A 59 2.20 -4.10 18.00
N ILE A 60 2.58 -4.48 16.79
CA ILE A 60 1.81 -4.21 15.59
C ILE A 60 1.06 -5.47 15.21
N PRO A 61 -0.25 -5.40 14.93
CA PRO A 61 -1.03 -6.54 14.49
C PRO A 61 -0.43 -7.16 13.22
N LYS A 62 -0.63 -8.47 13.07
CA LYS A 62 -0.25 -9.16 11.82
C LYS A 62 -1.43 -9.15 10.87
N PHE A 63 -1.17 -8.81 9.63
CA PHE A 63 -2.17 -8.99 8.58
C PHE A 63 -2.44 -10.49 8.36
N VAL A 64 -3.73 -10.85 8.36
CA VAL A 64 -4.18 -12.21 8.07
C VAL A 64 -4.95 -12.16 6.75
N PRO A 65 -4.37 -12.68 5.66
CA PRO A 65 -5.06 -12.75 4.37
C PRO A 65 -6.36 -13.55 4.49
N ILE A 66 -7.40 -13.10 3.80
CA ILE A 66 -8.61 -13.92 3.64
C ILE A 66 -8.35 -15.05 2.65
N SER A 67 -8.85 -16.23 2.97
CA SER A 67 -8.79 -17.36 2.04
C SER A 67 -9.91 -17.21 1.01
N LEU A 68 -9.58 -16.75 -0.19
CA LEU A 68 -10.52 -16.71 -1.31
C LEU A 68 -10.51 -18.03 -2.07
N THR A 69 -11.67 -18.52 -2.47
CA THR A 69 -11.78 -19.63 -3.43
C THR A 69 -11.66 -19.08 -4.85
N MET A 70 -11.32 -19.92 -5.82
CA MET A 70 -11.07 -19.49 -7.22
C MET A 70 -12.28 -18.81 -7.92
N ASP A 71 -13.47 -18.88 -7.34
CA ASP A 71 -14.72 -18.35 -7.92
C ASP A 71 -15.22 -17.04 -7.27
N TYR A 72 -14.39 -16.38 -6.45
CA TYR A 72 -14.80 -15.11 -5.82
C TYR A 72 -14.81 -13.96 -6.83
N SER A 73 -15.96 -13.26 -6.91
CA SER A 73 -15.97 -11.93 -7.54
C SER A 73 -15.34 -10.89 -6.61
N PRO A 74 -14.88 -9.74 -7.13
CA PRO A 74 -14.35 -8.65 -6.31
C PRO A 74 -15.28 -8.21 -5.20
N GLU A 75 -16.60 -8.14 -5.48
CA GLU A 75 -17.61 -7.76 -4.50
C GLU A 75 -17.77 -8.82 -3.41
N SER A 76 -17.75 -10.10 -3.79
CA SER A 76 -17.82 -11.21 -2.82
C SER A 76 -16.60 -11.22 -1.91
N ALA A 77 -15.42 -10.93 -2.46
CA ALA A 77 -14.18 -10.83 -1.70
C ALA A 77 -14.23 -9.64 -0.72
N ALA A 78 -14.75 -8.49 -1.16
CA ALA A 78 -14.95 -7.32 -0.30
C ALA A 78 -15.89 -7.63 0.87
N MET A 79 -17.01 -8.33 0.61
CA MET A 79 -17.95 -8.73 1.64
C MET A 79 -17.35 -9.75 2.61
N ALA A 80 -16.60 -10.73 2.10
CA ALA A 80 -15.87 -11.70 2.93
C ALA A 80 -14.85 -11.02 3.85
N LEU A 81 -14.13 -10.00 3.35
CA LEU A 81 -13.21 -9.22 4.16
C LEU A 81 -13.96 -8.42 5.23
N ARG A 82 -15.08 -7.77 4.89
CA ARG A 82 -15.92 -7.07 5.87
C ARG A 82 -16.41 -7.99 6.98
N GLU A 83 -16.82 -9.20 6.63
CA GLU A 83 -17.24 -10.21 7.61
C GLU A 83 -16.08 -10.65 8.50
N ALA A 84 -14.91 -10.97 7.90
CA ALA A 84 -13.71 -11.36 8.64
C ALA A 84 -13.23 -10.27 9.61
N TRP A 85 -13.40 -9.00 9.24
CA TRP A 85 -13.04 -7.84 10.06
C TRP A 85 -14.16 -7.36 10.99
N GLY A 86 -15.34 -7.98 10.95
CA GLY A 86 -16.48 -7.63 11.81
C GLY A 86 -17.08 -6.25 11.53
N LEU A 87 -16.98 -5.74 10.31
CA LEU A 87 -17.38 -4.37 9.96
C LEU A 87 -18.91 -4.23 9.73
N GLY A 88 -19.62 -5.35 9.53
CA GLY A 88 -21.04 -5.31 9.17
C GLY A 88 -21.28 -4.68 7.79
N TYR A 89 -22.50 -4.13 7.59
CA TYR A 89 -22.94 -3.57 6.29
C TYR A 89 -23.01 -2.04 6.30
N GLY A 90 -22.71 -1.40 7.42
CA GLY A 90 -22.78 0.06 7.55
C GLY A 90 -21.52 0.75 6.98
N PRO A 91 -21.56 2.09 6.90
CA PRO A 91 -20.41 2.87 6.49
C PRO A 91 -19.21 2.66 7.41
N ILE A 92 -18.00 2.79 6.87
CA ILE A 92 -16.75 2.74 7.63
C ILE A 92 -16.34 4.18 7.95
N ASP A 93 -16.43 4.56 9.23
CA ASP A 93 -16.13 5.94 9.66
C ASP A 93 -14.66 6.32 9.49
N ASN A 94 -13.74 5.39 9.78
CA ASN A 94 -12.30 5.61 9.68
C ASN A 94 -11.62 4.38 9.08
N LEU A 95 -11.52 4.36 7.76
CA LEU A 95 -10.90 3.25 7.03
C LEU A 95 -9.43 3.08 7.37
N ILE A 96 -8.68 4.17 7.56
CA ILE A 96 -7.25 4.10 7.91
C ILE A 96 -7.08 3.30 9.21
N SER A 97 -7.82 3.67 10.25
CA SER A 97 -7.76 2.99 11.54
C SER A 97 -8.15 1.51 11.43
N VAL A 98 -9.17 1.18 10.63
CA VAL A 98 -9.60 -0.20 10.40
C VAL A 98 -8.49 -1.01 9.75
N VAL A 99 -7.89 -0.50 8.69
CA VAL A 99 -6.82 -1.17 7.94
C VAL A 99 -5.58 -1.39 8.81
N GLU A 100 -5.20 -0.38 9.62
CA GLU A 100 -4.07 -0.48 10.55
C GLU A 100 -4.32 -1.48 11.69
N GLN A 101 -5.53 -1.54 12.22
CA GLN A 101 -5.92 -2.52 13.23
C GLN A 101 -5.82 -3.97 12.73
N HIS A 102 -5.87 -4.17 11.42
CA HIS A 102 -5.71 -5.47 10.78
C HIS A 102 -4.31 -5.70 10.20
N GLY A 103 -3.33 -4.89 10.59
CA GLY A 103 -1.91 -5.15 10.35
C GLY A 103 -1.37 -4.68 9.01
N ILE A 104 -2.11 -3.86 8.28
CA ILE A 104 -1.62 -3.17 7.08
C ILE A 104 -1.24 -1.75 7.48
N LEU A 105 -0.02 -1.33 7.13
CA LEU A 105 0.43 0.02 7.43
C LEU A 105 -0.16 1.02 6.45
N VAL A 106 -0.61 2.16 6.95
CA VAL A 106 -1.11 3.25 6.10
C VAL A 106 -0.32 4.52 6.37
N THR A 107 0.11 5.19 5.33
CA THR A 107 0.85 6.45 5.44
C THR A 107 0.43 7.46 4.39
N SER A 108 0.57 8.74 4.71
CA SER A 108 0.39 9.80 3.73
C SER A 108 1.74 10.26 3.19
N LEU A 109 1.82 10.47 1.88
CA LEU A 109 3.01 11.00 1.23
C LEU A 109 2.67 12.28 0.47
N SER A 110 3.57 13.25 0.58
CA SER A 110 3.54 14.39 -0.33
C SER A 110 4.07 13.95 -1.69
N THR A 111 3.24 14.08 -2.72
CA THR A 111 3.62 13.82 -4.11
C THR A 111 3.78 15.14 -4.84
N ASN A 112 4.81 15.21 -5.70
CA ASN A 112 5.05 16.40 -6.54
C ASN A 112 4.23 16.35 -7.85
N THR A 113 3.22 15.48 -7.91
CA THR A 113 2.34 15.28 -9.06
C THR A 113 0.94 14.91 -8.59
N ASP A 114 -0.06 15.30 -9.33
CA ASP A 114 -1.46 14.94 -9.11
C ASP A 114 -1.82 13.57 -9.73
N ASP A 115 -0.86 12.95 -10.44
CA ASP A 115 -1.07 11.68 -11.16
C ASP A 115 -1.01 10.45 -10.25
N VAL A 116 -0.56 10.60 -8.99
CA VAL A 116 -0.42 9.51 -8.03
C VAL A 116 -1.42 9.70 -6.91
N ASP A 117 -2.40 8.82 -6.82
CA ASP A 117 -3.45 8.86 -5.79
C ASP A 117 -3.07 8.02 -4.57
N ALA A 118 -2.81 6.74 -4.78
CA ALA A 118 -2.30 5.81 -3.77
C ALA A 118 -1.47 4.71 -4.44
N PHE A 119 -0.73 3.96 -3.65
CA PHE A 119 -0.01 2.77 -4.07
C PHE A 119 0.34 1.91 -2.85
N SER A 120 0.56 0.63 -3.09
CA SER A 120 0.85 -0.33 -2.05
C SER A 120 2.14 -1.10 -2.32
N ARG A 121 2.73 -1.62 -1.25
CA ARG A 121 3.96 -2.39 -1.29
C ARG A 121 3.91 -3.52 -0.26
N TYR A 122 4.34 -4.72 -0.69
CA TYR A 122 4.67 -5.79 0.24
C TYR A 122 6.04 -5.52 0.85
N VAL A 123 6.14 -5.58 2.16
CA VAL A 123 7.38 -5.33 2.90
C VAL A 123 7.66 -6.45 3.90
N GLU A 124 8.91 -6.84 4.00
CA GLU A 124 9.39 -7.73 5.05
C GLU A 124 10.31 -6.95 5.99
N VAL A 125 9.92 -6.87 7.26
CA VAL A 125 10.64 -6.10 8.26
C VAL A 125 10.83 -6.96 9.50
N ASN A 126 12.07 -7.17 9.93
CA ASN A 126 12.43 -7.98 11.11
C ASN A 126 11.78 -9.37 11.08
N GLY A 127 11.71 -10.03 9.91
CA GLY A 127 11.09 -11.34 9.73
C GLY A 127 9.56 -11.34 9.84
N THR A 128 8.94 -10.18 9.82
CA THR A 128 7.48 -10.03 9.73
C THR A 128 7.11 -9.41 8.40
N SER A 129 6.26 -10.12 7.66
CA SER A 129 5.75 -9.65 6.37
C SER A 129 4.44 -8.89 6.56
N THR A 130 4.30 -7.77 5.89
CA THR A 130 3.07 -6.97 5.87
C THR A 130 2.97 -6.16 4.58
N TYR A 131 1.90 -5.39 4.46
CA TYR A 131 1.70 -4.44 3.39
C TYR A 131 1.77 -3.01 3.90
N LEU A 132 2.23 -2.12 3.06
CA LEU A 132 2.27 -0.69 3.28
C LEU A 132 1.49 0.00 2.18
N ILE A 133 0.42 0.70 2.53
CA ILE A 133 -0.36 1.55 1.63
C ILE A 133 0.06 3.00 1.84
N ALA A 134 0.46 3.67 0.78
CA ALA A 134 0.75 5.10 0.79
C ALA A 134 -0.28 5.84 -0.06
N TYR A 135 -0.88 6.88 0.48
CA TYR A 135 -1.80 7.75 -0.25
C TYR A 135 -1.27 9.18 -0.36
N SER A 136 -1.65 9.87 -1.43
CA SER A 136 -1.25 11.26 -1.65
C SER A 136 -2.01 12.21 -0.72
N ASN A 137 -1.28 13.05 0.02
CA ASN A 137 -1.87 14.10 0.85
C ASN A 137 -2.30 15.35 0.04
N ASN A 138 -2.12 15.36 -1.28
CA ASN A 138 -2.59 16.43 -2.16
C ASN A 138 -4.12 16.41 -2.30
N LYS A 139 -4.78 15.30 -1.92
CA LYS A 139 -6.24 15.16 -1.95
C LYS A 139 -6.85 15.68 -0.65
N THR A 140 -7.90 16.48 -0.77
CA THR A 140 -8.60 17.10 0.37
C THR A 140 -9.88 16.38 0.77
N SER A 141 -10.39 15.48 -0.09
CA SER A 141 -11.62 14.74 0.16
C SER A 141 -11.36 13.43 0.91
N ALA A 142 -11.91 13.29 2.10
CA ALA A 142 -11.83 12.05 2.87
C ALA A 142 -12.43 10.85 2.10
N ALA A 143 -13.53 11.03 1.41
CA ALA A 143 -14.16 9.99 0.60
C ALA A 143 -13.23 9.50 -0.52
N ARG A 144 -12.47 10.39 -1.14
CA ARG A 144 -11.47 10.02 -2.16
C ARG A 144 -10.34 9.23 -1.54
N ILE A 145 -9.80 9.69 -0.41
CA ILE A 145 -8.71 8.98 0.31
C ILE A 145 -9.18 7.58 0.72
N HIS A 146 -10.40 7.44 1.24
CA HIS A 146 -10.96 6.14 1.58
C HIS A 146 -11.08 5.23 0.36
N PHE A 147 -11.55 5.76 -0.78
CA PHE A 147 -11.64 4.98 -2.00
C PHE A 147 -10.27 4.52 -2.50
N ASP A 148 -9.28 5.42 -2.50
CA ASP A 148 -7.93 5.11 -2.93
C ASP A 148 -7.28 4.03 -2.03
N ILE A 149 -7.48 4.09 -0.70
CA ILE A 149 -7.01 3.06 0.24
C ILE A 149 -7.76 1.73 0.04
N ALA A 150 -9.08 1.77 -0.17
CA ALA A 150 -9.87 0.57 -0.43
C ALA A 150 -9.50 -0.09 -1.77
N HIS A 151 -9.13 0.69 -2.77
CA HIS A 151 -8.62 0.20 -4.04
C HIS A 151 -7.29 -0.56 -3.86
N GLU A 152 -6.34 0.00 -3.12
CA GLU A 152 -5.08 -0.69 -2.79
C GLU A 152 -5.32 -1.95 -1.96
N LEU A 153 -6.30 -1.92 -1.05
CA LEU A 153 -6.71 -3.11 -0.30
C LEU A 153 -7.29 -4.19 -1.23
N GLY A 154 -8.00 -3.79 -2.27
CA GLY A 154 -8.47 -4.68 -3.35
C GLY A 154 -7.29 -5.39 -4.03
N HIS A 155 -6.24 -4.68 -4.39
CA HIS A 155 -5.03 -5.28 -4.93
C HIS A 155 -4.39 -6.26 -3.95
N ILE A 156 -4.32 -5.92 -2.66
CA ILE A 156 -3.76 -6.80 -1.62
C ILE A 156 -4.55 -8.09 -1.47
N CYS A 157 -5.86 -8.04 -1.61
CA CYS A 157 -6.73 -9.20 -1.40
C CYS A 157 -6.90 -10.09 -2.63
N LEU A 158 -6.87 -9.53 -3.84
CA LEU A 158 -7.27 -10.21 -5.07
C LEU A 158 -6.10 -10.68 -5.93
N HIS A 159 -4.94 -10.03 -5.83
CA HIS A 159 -3.86 -10.24 -6.79
C HIS A 159 -2.62 -10.85 -6.15
N GLU A 160 -1.87 -11.64 -6.93
CA GLU A 160 -0.61 -12.22 -6.48
C GLU A 160 0.51 -11.17 -6.48
N TRP A 161 1.27 -11.13 -5.38
CA TRP A 161 2.35 -10.17 -5.16
C TRP A 161 3.73 -10.70 -5.54
N SER A 162 3.79 -11.96 -5.97
CA SER A 162 5.02 -12.60 -6.47
C SER A 162 5.29 -12.31 -7.94
N GLU A 163 4.30 -11.80 -8.68
CA GLU A 163 4.43 -11.52 -10.10
C GLU A 163 5.06 -10.15 -10.36
N ASP A 164 5.92 -10.09 -11.37
CA ASP A 164 6.44 -8.83 -11.88
C ASP A 164 5.34 -8.12 -12.69
N ILE A 165 4.83 -7.03 -12.15
CA ILE A 165 3.76 -6.22 -12.77
C ILE A 165 4.19 -5.67 -14.14
N GLU A 166 5.49 -5.43 -14.35
CA GLU A 166 6.01 -4.99 -15.64
C GLU A 166 5.87 -6.07 -16.72
N SER A 167 5.66 -7.34 -16.32
CA SER A 167 5.45 -8.46 -17.24
C SER A 167 3.99 -8.65 -17.66
N LEU A 168 3.03 -8.02 -16.98
CA LEU A 168 1.61 -8.13 -17.30
C LEU A 168 1.28 -7.51 -18.65
N SER A 169 0.39 -8.16 -19.40
CA SER A 169 -0.20 -7.54 -20.59
C SER A 169 -1.07 -6.33 -20.19
N LYS A 170 -1.30 -5.43 -21.16
CA LYS A 170 -2.17 -4.26 -20.94
C LYS A 170 -3.59 -4.64 -20.56
N GLU A 171 -4.08 -5.75 -21.10
CA GLU A 171 -5.41 -6.30 -20.86
C GLU A 171 -5.54 -6.83 -19.44
N GLU A 172 -4.60 -7.66 -18.99
CA GLU A 172 -4.56 -8.21 -17.64
C GLU A 172 -4.42 -7.08 -16.60
N PHE A 173 -3.55 -6.13 -16.89
CA PHE A 173 -3.38 -4.97 -16.04
C PHE A 173 -4.70 -4.18 -15.90
N LYS A 174 -5.40 -3.89 -17.01
CA LYS A 174 -6.68 -3.18 -17.00
C LYS A 174 -7.76 -3.97 -16.26
N GLN A 175 -7.75 -5.29 -16.36
CA GLN A 175 -8.67 -6.16 -15.65
C GLN A 175 -8.45 -6.06 -14.13
N ARG A 176 -7.23 -6.22 -13.64
CA ARG A 176 -6.89 -6.11 -12.21
C ARG A 176 -7.31 -4.77 -11.61
N GLU A 177 -7.21 -3.72 -12.38
CA GLU A 177 -7.67 -2.41 -11.96
C GLU A 177 -9.19 -2.28 -11.84
N HIS A 178 -9.90 -2.91 -12.77
CA HIS A 178 -11.35 -2.98 -12.70
C HIS A 178 -11.78 -3.76 -11.46
N GLU A 179 -11.15 -4.90 -11.24
CA GLU A 179 -11.39 -5.74 -10.06
C GLU A 179 -11.12 -5.00 -8.75
N ALA A 180 -10.03 -4.23 -8.66
CA ALA A 180 -9.72 -3.42 -7.49
C ALA A 180 -10.74 -2.28 -7.27
N ASN A 181 -11.24 -1.66 -8.36
CA ASN A 181 -12.29 -0.66 -8.28
C ASN A 181 -13.63 -1.25 -7.81
N ASP A 182 -14.02 -2.42 -8.34
CA ASP A 182 -15.25 -3.10 -7.95
C ASP A 182 -15.18 -3.57 -6.50
N PHE A 183 -14.02 -4.07 -6.06
CA PHE A 183 -13.76 -4.37 -4.66
C PHE A 183 -13.92 -3.14 -3.78
N ALA A 184 -13.27 -2.03 -4.13
CA ALA A 184 -13.33 -0.79 -3.34
C ALA A 184 -14.76 -0.25 -3.20
N ALA A 185 -15.51 -0.28 -4.30
CA ALA A 185 -16.92 0.16 -4.31
C ALA A 185 -17.82 -0.72 -3.44
N ALA A 186 -17.56 -2.03 -3.38
CA ALA A 186 -18.32 -2.95 -2.54
C ALA A 186 -17.86 -2.94 -1.08
N PHE A 187 -16.58 -2.62 -0.83
CA PHE A 187 -16.01 -2.60 0.49
C PHE A 187 -16.42 -1.37 1.30
N LEU A 188 -16.65 -0.20 0.67
CA LEU A 188 -17.02 1.06 1.33
C LEU A 188 -18.54 1.21 1.53
#